data_0b6330462eea217ed88d56fa598fe7b3
#
_entry.id   0b6330462eea217ed88d56fa598fe7b3
#
_cell.length_a   1.000
_cell.length_b   1.000
_cell.length_c   1.000
_cell.angle_alpha   90.00
_cell.angle_beta   90.00
_cell.angle_gamma   90.00
#
_symmetry.space_group_name_H-M   'P 1'
#
loop_
_entity.id
_entity.type
_entity.pdbx_description
1 polymer ?
#
loop_
_entity_poly.entity_id
_entity_poly.type
_entity_poly.pdbx_seq_one_letter_code
_entity_poly.pdbx_strand_id
1 'polypeptide(L)'
;MTIPDLRGKQVLITGAGSGIGRAAALAFAQCGAHIIASDIQLAPLEAVKKEVEALGVACLIHAVDVANEAAMKEYADRVHAQVGAVDVLINNAGIAYLGLFLHSDLDHWPRLMNVNLMGVVHGCRHFIPKMIAAGGPRRVLNVASSAGNYPAPSMAAYAASKYAVAGFSEVLKMELAQTQVGITTVCPGIINTAIVTTGAGVAPSVPASQIAKLQAYYVAKGCTPEVVAADMVRAVQKGQDICLTGPGATLVYHLKRLSLKLVRMATIATAKRIGYL
;
A
#
# COMPACT_ATOMS: atom_id res chain seq x y z
N MET A 1 4.92 -4.44 -18.44
CA MET A 1 6.35 -4.07 -18.45
C MET A 1 7.05 -4.80 -17.32
N THR A 2 8.19 -5.46 -17.59
CA THR A 2 8.99 -6.23 -16.63
C THR A 2 10.29 -5.51 -16.33
N ILE A 3 10.78 -5.60 -15.10
CA ILE A 3 12.11 -5.13 -14.68
C ILE A 3 12.81 -6.32 -14.00
N PRO A 4 13.40 -7.23 -14.76
CA PRO A 4 13.95 -8.48 -14.21
C PRO A 4 15.13 -8.26 -13.26
N ASP A 5 15.98 -7.27 -13.56
CA ASP A 5 17.14 -6.88 -12.74
C ASP A 5 16.88 -5.54 -12.07
N LEU A 6 16.94 -5.53 -10.74
CA LEU A 6 16.70 -4.35 -9.91
C LEU A 6 17.99 -3.66 -9.45
N ARG A 7 19.16 -4.19 -9.78
CA ARG A 7 20.45 -3.59 -9.40
C ARG A 7 20.61 -2.20 -10.00
N GLY A 8 20.93 -1.24 -9.13
CA GLY A 8 21.08 0.17 -9.49
C GLY A 8 19.78 0.90 -9.86
N LYS A 9 18.61 0.25 -9.77
CA LYS A 9 17.31 0.85 -10.02
C LYS A 9 16.89 1.78 -8.90
N GLN A 10 16.23 2.89 -9.25
CA GLN A 10 15.71 3.87 -8.31
C GLN A 10 14.29 3.47 -7.89
N VAL A 11 14.10 3.08 -6.63
CA VAL A 11 12.81 2.61 -6.08
C VAL A 11 12.32 3.60 -5.03
N LEU A 12 11.21 4.29 -5.32
CA LEU A 12 10.58 5.22 -4.41
C LEU A 12 9.42 4.55 -3.69
N ILE A 13 9.36 4.72 -2.36
CA ILE A 13 8.35 4.11 -1.49
C ILE A 13 7.78 5.14 -0.55
N THR A 14 6.46 5.34 -0.56
CA THR A 14 5.76 6.17 0.42
C THR A 14 5.28 5.34 1.61
N GLY A 15 5.25 5.93 2.81
CA GLY A 15 4.92 5.19 4.04
C GLY A 15 5.99 4.14 4.37
N ALA A 16 7.26 4.47 4.11
CA ALA A 16 8.38 3.55 4.23
C ALA A 16 8.91 3.39 5.68
N GLY A 17 8.41 4.19 6.62
CA GLY A 17 8.89 4.17 8.02
C GLY A 17 8.49 2.91 8.80
N SER A 18 7.48 2.16 8.34
CA SER A 18 7.00 0.99 9.08
C SER A 18 6.31 -0.05 8.18
N GLY A 19 5.94 -1.19 8.76
CA GLY A 19 5.08 -2.20 8.14
C GLY A 19 5.54 -2.65 6.75
N ILE A 20 4.59 -2.67 5.82
CA ILE A 20 4.83 -3.12 4.44
C ILE A 20 5.85 -2.21 3.72
N GLY A 21 5.78 -0.88 3.94
CA GLY A 21 6.69 0.07 3.30
C GLY A 21 8.15 -0.16 3.70
N ARG A 22 8.42 -0.33 5.01
CA ARG A 22 9.77 -0.67 5.50
C ARG A 22 10.24 -2.03 4.96
N ALA A 23 9.39 -3.04 5.01
CA ALA A 23 9.75 -4.36 4.48
C ALA A 23 10.03 -4.31 2.97
N ALA A 24 9.26 -3.52 2.20
CA ALA A 24 9.51 -3.30 0.79
C ALA A 24 10.86 -2.59 0.55
N ALA A 25 11.19 -1.56 1.32
CA ALA A 25 12.48 -0.88 1.21
C ALA A 25 13.65 -1.86 1.36
N LEU A 26 13.60 -2.73 2.37
CA LEU A 26 14.64 -3.74 2.58
C LEU A 26 14.66 -4.80 1.48
N ALA A 27 13.50 -5.30 1.04
CA ALA A 27 13.44 -6.34 0.01
C ALA A 27 13.96 -5.85 -1.36
N PHE A 28 13.66 -4.62 -1.75
CA PHE A 28 14.19 -4.03 -2.97
C PHE A 28 15.70 -3.71 -2.83
N ALA A 29 16.15 -3.23 -1.66
CA ALA A 29 17.56 -3.01 -1.37
C ALA A 29 18.38 -4.31 -1.44
N GLN A 30 17.85 -5.42 -0.93
CA GLN A 30 18.46 -6.76 -1.06
C GLN A 30 18.62 -7.22 -2.51
N CYS A 31 17.79 -6.70 -3.42
CA CYS A 31 17.94 -6.92 -4.87
C CYS A 31 18.91 -5.91 -5.53
N GLY A 32 19.61 -5.08 -4.76
CA GLY A 32 20.58 -4.10 -5.25
C GLY A 32 19.98 -2.79 -5.74
N ALA A 33 18.71 -2.51 -5.45
CA ALA A 33 18.09 -1.25 -5.80
C ALA A 33 18.47 -0.14 -4.81
N HIS A 34 18.61 1.10 -5.29
CA HIS A 34 18.69 2.30 -4.46
C HIS A 34 17.29 2.73 -4.02
N ILE A 35 17.15 3.14 -2.78
CA ILE A 35 15.86 3.42 -2.15
C ILE A 35 15.66 4.92 -1.94
N ILE A 36 14.48 5.41 -2.30
CA ILE A 36 13.98 6.73 -1.93
C ILE A 36 12.77 6.48 -1.01
N ALA A 37 13.00 6.59 0.29
CA ALA A 37 12.01 6.31 1.32
C ALA A 37 11.34 7.60 1.79
N SER A 38 10.02 7.63 1.84
CA SER A 38 9.29 8.76 2.42
C SER A 38 8.21 8.30 3.42
N ASP A 39 8.00 9.14 4.41
CA ASP A 39 6.96 8.96 5.44
C ASP A 39 6.57 10.34 5.98
N ILE A 40 5.43 10.46 6.67
CA ILE A 40 5.06 11.70 7.35
C ILE A 40 6.01 11.99 8.53
N GLN A 41 6.60 10.97 9.12
CA GLN A 41 7.56 11.07 10.22
C GLN A 41 8.98 10.74 9.75
N LEU A 42 9.94 11.63 10.02
CA LEU A 42 11.32 11.41 9.65
C LEU A 42 12.04 10.37 10.53
N ALA A 43 11.74 10.35 11.83
CA ALA A 43 12.47 9.51 12.78
C ALA A 43 12.46 8.01 12.45
N PRO A 44 11.34 7.37 12.05
CA PRO A 44 11.35 5.98 11.61
C PRO A 44 12.18 5.74 10.34
N LEU A 45 12.27 6.73 9.45
CA LEU A 45 13.05 6.62 8.21
C LEU A 45 14.55 6.58 8.45
N GLU A 46 15.05 7.21 9.53
CA GLU A 46 16.48 7.14 9.91
C GLU A 46 16.93 5.71 10.22
N ALA A 47 16.08 4.92 10.87
CA ALA A 47 16.34 3.51 11.10
C ALA A 47 16.35 2.71 9.79
N VAL A 48 15.34 2.92 8.93
CA VAL A 48 15.25 2.28 7.61
C VAL A 48 16.45 2.61 6.74
N LYS A 49 16.90 3.88 6.75
CA LYS A 49 18.09 4.32 6.02
C LYS A 49 19.31 3.51 6.43
N LYS A 50 19.58 3.41 7.73
CA LYS A 50 20.73 2.63 8.25
C LYS A 50 20.67 1.17 7.81
N GLU A 51 19.48 0.56 7.87
CA GLU A 51 19.30 -0.84 7.46
C GLU A 51 19.51 -1.05 5.96
N VAL A 52 19.01 -0.13 5.13
CA VAL A 52 19.19 -0.16 3.66
C VAL A 52 20.65 0.07 3.29
N GLU A 53 21.33 1.06 3.89
CA GLU A 53 22.73 1.36 3.62
C GLU A 53 23.66 0.20 4.06
N ALA A 54 23.29 -0.52 5.11
CA ALA A 54 24.01 -1.73 5.53
C ALA A 54 23.96 -2.86 4.47
N LEU A 55 23.02 -2.81 3.52
CA LEU A 55 22.94 -3.72 2.37
C LEU A 55 23.80 -3.26 1.18
N GLY A 56 24.56 -2.16 1.33
CA GLY A 56 25.50 -1.65 0.31
C GLY A 56 24.85 -0.82 -0.79
N VAL A 57 23.63 -0.35 -0.61
CA VAL A 57 22.93 0.50 -1.58
C VAL A 57 22.59 1.88 -0.98
N ALA A 58 22.38 2.90 -1.82
CA ALA A 58 22.04 4.24 -1.36
C ALA A 58 20.59 4.32 -0.87
N CYS A 59 20.35 5.15 0.17
CA CYS A 59 19.04 5.44 0.69
C CYS A 59 18.84 6.94 0.92
N LEU A 60 17.91 7.55 0.17
CA LEU A 60 17.44 8.91 0.42
C LEU A 60 16.18 8.86 1.27
N ILE A 61 16.06 9.76 2.24
CA ILE A 61 14.87 9.83 3.12
C ILE A 61 14.25 11.22 3.08
N HIS A 62 12.92 11.28 3.07
CA HIS A 62 12.15 12.52 3.00
C HIS A 62 10.92 12.46 3.89
N ALA A 63 10.73 13.48 4.74
CA ALA A 63 9.45 13.68 5.42
C ALA A 63 8.46 14.35 4.45
N VAL A 64 7.30 13.70 4.21
CA VAL A 64 6.25 14.25 3.34
C VAL A 64 4.88 13.70 3.74
N ASP A 65 3.89 14.58 3.78
CA ASP A 65 2.48 14.18 3.88
C ASP A 65 1.92 13.96 2.46
N VAL A 66 1.64 12.70 2.13
CA VAL A 66 1.08 12.31 0.82
C VAL A 66 -0.31 12.91 0.57
N ALA A 67 -1.05 13.29 1.62
CA ALA A 67 -2.36 13.91 1.51
C ALA A 67 -2.29 15.38 1.03
N ASN A 68 -1.12 16.02 1.14
CA ASN A 68 -0.90 17.39 0.70
C ASN A 68 -0.29 17.42 -0.71
N GLU A 69 -1.07 17.88 -1.68
CA GLU A 69 -0.68 17.90 -3.10
C GLU A 69 0.54 18.82 -3.34
N ALA A 70 0.58 19.99 -2.72
CA ALA A 70 1.70 20.92 -2.88
C ALA A 70 3.02 20.34 -2.32
N ALA A 71 2.95 19.69 -1.14
CA ALA A 71 4.10 19.00 -0.56
C ALA A 71 4.56 17.83 -1.44
N MET A 72 3.64 17.09 -2.04
CA MET A 72 3.97 15.98 -2.96
C MET A 72 4.60 16.47 -4.27
N LYS A 73 4.15 17.62 -4.79
CA LYS A 73 4.77 18.27 -5.94
C LYS A 73 6.22 18.67 -5.63
N GLU A 74 6.44 19.40 -4.54
CA GLU A 74 7.78 19.81 -4.11
C GLU A 74 8.70 18.61 -3.85
N TYR A 75 8.16 17.56 -3.23
CA TYR A 75 8.87 16.29 -3.04
C TYR A 75 9.31 15.67 -4.37
N ALA A 76 8.41 15.59 -5.34
CA ALA A 76 8.73 15.06 -6.66
C ALA A 76 9.82 15.89 -7.36
N ASP A 77 9.72 17.22 -7.31
CA ASP A 77 10.72 18.12 -7.88
C ASP A 77 12.11 17.88 -7.26
N ARG A 78 12.19 17.72 -5.92
CA ARG A 78 13.46 17.38 -5.22
C ARG A 78 14.01 16.02 -5.63
N VAL A 79 13.17 14.98 -5.68
CA VAL A 79 13.59 13.64 -6.11
C VAL A 79 14.10 13.66 -7.55
N HIS A 80 13.38 14.33 -8.44
CA HIS A 80 13.78 14.44 -9.84
C HIS A 80 15.10 15.19 -10.05
N ALA A 81 15.38 16.18 -9.21
CA ALA A 81 16.67 16.88 -9.22
C ALA A 81 17.83 16.01 -8.74
N GLN A 82 17.59 15.08 -7.80
CA GLN A 82 18.61 14.23 -7.20
C GLN A 82 18.90 12.96 -8.03
N VAL A 83 17.87 12.28 -8.53
CA VAL A 83 18.01 10.96 -9.15
C VAL A 83 17.41 10.87 -10.58
N GLY A 84 16.81 11.93 -11.08
CA GLY A 84 16.08 11.90 -12.34
C GLY A 84 14.74 11.16 -12.20
N ALA A 85 14.42 10.29 -13.16
CA ALA A 85 13.20 9.51 -13.12
C ALA A 85 13.38 8.24 -12.29
N VAL A 86 12.43 7.95 -11.42
CA VAL A 86 12.41 6.68 -10.69
C VAL A 86 12.06 5.50 -11.61
N ASP A 87 12.63 4.33 -11.37
CA ASP A 87 12.31 3.11 -12.12
C ASP A 87 11.06 2.42 -11.55
N VAL A 88 10.90 2.45 -10.23
CA VAL A 88 9.74 1.89 -9.52
C VAL A 88 9.19 2.92 -8.55
N LEU A 89 7.88 3.18 -8.63
CA LEU A 89 7.12 3.98 -7.67
C LEU A 89 6.21 3.07 -6.88
N ILE A 90 6.30 3.08 -5.55
CA ILE A 90 5.41 2.33 -4.65
C ILE A 90 4.61 3.30 -3.80
N ASN A 91 3.36 3.53 -4.20
CA ASN A 91 2.38 4.29 -3.43
C ASN A 91 1.81 3.36 -2.35
N ASN A 92 2.47 3.33 -1.18
CA ASN A 92 2.14 2.43 -0.08
C ASN A 92 1.56 3.16 1.13
N ALA A 93 1.85 4.44 1.34
CA ALA A 93 1.31 5.19 2.47
C ALA A 93 -0.20 4.99 2.62
N GLY A 94 -0.64 4.71 3.84
CA GLY A 94 -2.05 4.45 4.10
C GLY A 94 -2.36 4.32 5.58
N ILE A 95 -3.59 4.63 5.92
CA ILE A 95 -4.15 4.53 7.28
C ILE A 95 -5.43 3.71 7.23
N ALA A 96 -5.82 3.14 8.38
CA ALA A 96 -7.09 2.45 8.53
C ALA A 96 -7.97 3.10 9.61
N TYR A 97 -9.24 2.78 9.55
CA TYR A 97 -10.19 3.12 10.60
C TYR A 97 -11.12 1.93 10.85
N LEU A 98 -11.33 1.62 12.11
CA LEU A 98 -12.14 0.52 12.61
C LEU A 98 -13.33 1.05 13.38
N GLY A 99 -14.53 0.73 12.96
CA GLY A 99 -15.79 1.08 13.61
C GLY A 99 -16.98 0.78 12.71
N LEU A 100 -18.09 0.35 13.30
CA LEU A 100 -19.34 0.17 12.56
C LEU A 100 -19.81 1.53 12.03
N PHE A 101 -20.31 1.57 10.79
CA PHE A 101 -20.66 2.81 10.10
C PHE A 101 -21.61 3.71 10.92
N LEU A 102 -22.67 3.12 11.48
CA LEU A 102 -23.67 3.87 12.25
C LEU A 102 -23.19 4.30 13.66
N HIS A 103 -22.04 3.79 14.11
CA HIS A 103 -21.47 4.07 15.44
C HIS A 103 -20.12 4.80 15.32
N SER A 104 -19.84 5.38 14.16
CA SER A 104 -18.61 6.10 13.89
C SER A 104 -18.91 7.50 13.37
N ASP A 105 -18.17 8.50 13.83
CA ASP A 105 -18.24 9.85 13.32
C ASP A 105 -17.75 9.89 11.86
N LEU A 106 -18.17 10.91 11.10
CA LEU A 106 -17.78 11.05 9.71
C LEU A 106 -16.43 11.76 9.52
N ASP A 107 -15.87 12.35 10.58
CA ASP A 107 -14.67 13.19 10.53
C ASP A 107 -13.41 12.45 10.04
N HIS A 108 -13.36 11.12 10.22
CA HIS A 108 -12.26 10.31 9.72
C HIS A 108 -12.29 10.05 8.20
N TRP A 109 -13.45 10.22 7.53
CA TRP A 109 -13.59 9.95 6.11
C TRP A 109 -12.69 10.81 5.22
N PRO A 110 -12.70 12.16 5.35
CA PRO A 110 -11.81 13.00 4.53
C PRO A 110 -10.35 12.62 4.70
N ARG A 111 -9.90 12.37 5.93
CA ARG A 111 -8.52 11.98 6.20
C ARG A 111 -8.15 10.65 5.53
N LEU A 112 -9.02 9.62 5.63
CA LEU A 112 -8.77 8.36 4.94
C LEU A 112 -8.70 8.50 3.43
N MET A 113 -9.63 9.23 2.84
CA MET A 113 -9.67 9.46 1.39
C MET A 113 -8.43 10.25 0.94
N ASN A 114 -8.03 11.29 1.67
CA ASN A 114 -6.88 12.10 1.32
C ASN A 114 -5.56 11.30 1.40
N VAL A 115 -5.37 10.49 2.45
CA VAL A 115 -4.15 9.68 2.56
C VAL A 115 -4.18 8.49 1.59
N ASN A 116 -5.25 7.66 1.64
CA ASN A 116 -5.26 6.38 0.95
C ASN A 116 -5.51 6.47 -0.55
N LEU A 117 -6.29 7.46 -1.01
CA LEU A 117 -6.61 7.64 -2.43
C LEU A 117 -5.84 8.82 -3.01
N MET A 118 -6.02 10.04 -2.45
CA MET A 118 -5.37 11.21 -3.05
C MET A 118 -3.86 11.12 -2.97
N GLY A 119 -3.29 10.53 -1.89
CA GLY A 119 -1.85 10.24 -1.82
C GLY A 119 -1.34 9.38 -2.97
N VAL A 120 -2.10 8.36 -3.39
CA VAL A 120 -1.79 7.54 -4.57
C VAL A 120 -1.91 8.37 -5.86
N VAL A 121 -2.97 9.18 -5.98
CA VAL A 121 -3.19 10.06 -7.13
C VAL A 121 -2.05 11.08 -7.27
N HIS A 122 -1.65 11.73 -6.18
CA HIS A 122 -0.53 12.70 -6.17
C HIS A 122 0.79 12.01 -6.57
N GLY A 123 1.09 10.83 -6.01
CA GLY A 123 2.26 10.04 -6.40
C GLY A 123 2.26 9.74 -7.91
N CYS A 124 1.17 9.21 -8.44
CA CYS A 124 1.05 8.95 -9.87
C CYS A 124 1.17 10.23 -10.70
N ARG A 125 0.48 11.32 -10.32
CA ARG A 125 0.45 12.59 -11.05
C ARG A 125 1.83 13.23 -11.20
N HIS A 126 2.63 13.22 -10.13
CA HIS A 126 3.89 13.93 -10.10
C HIS A 126 5.09 13.08 -10.58
N PHE A 127 5.01 11.74 -10.53
CA PHE A 127 6.13 10.90 -10.95
C PHE A 127 5.97 10.27 -12.34
N ILE A 128 4.77 9.85 -12.75
CA ILE A 128 4.56 9.16 -14.03
C ILE A 128 5.01 9.96 -15.25
N PRO A 129 4.77 11.27 -15.37
CA PRO A 129 5.22 12.03 -16.54
C PRO A 129 6.73 11.95 -16.76
N LYS A 130 7.51 12.03 -15.67
CA LYS A 130 8.97 11.91 -15.75
C LYS A 130 9.42 10.48 -16.08
N MET A 131 8.69 9.47 -15.53
CA MET A 131 8.93 8.06 -15.87
C MET A 131 8.71 7.80 -17.36
N ILE A 132 7.66 8.36 -17.97
CA ILE A 132 7.39 8.24 -19.42
C ILE A 132 8.48 8.94 -20.23
N ALA A 133 8.81 10.17 -19.88
CA ALA A 133 9.79 10.97 -20.61
C ALA A 133 11.20 10.35 -20.61
N ALA A 134 11.57 9.66 -19.53
CA ALA A 134 12.86 8.99 -19.43
C ALA A 134 12.96 7.69 -20.25
N GLY A 135 11.83 7.14 -20.71
CA GLY A 135 11.79 5.89 -21.48
C GLY A 135 12.23 4.66 -20.67
N GLY A 136 12.24 3.52 -21.35
CA GLY A 136 12.60 2.23 -20.76
C GLY A 136 11.49 1.66 -19.82
N PRO A 137 11.58 0.38 -19.47
CA PRO A 137 10.56 -0.28 -18.63
C PRO A 137 10.55 0.28 -17.22
N ARG A 138 9.38 0.76 -16.79
CA ARG A 138 9.14 1.32 -15.44
C ARG A 138 7.88 0.73 -14.84
N ARG A 139 7.75 0.81 -13.51
CA ARG A 139 6.60 0.23 -12.85
C ARG A 139 6.09 1.09 -11.69
N VAL A 140 4.76 1.21 -11.61
CA VAL A 140 4.07 1.81 -10.46
C VAL A 140 3.29 0.72 -9.72
N LEU A 141 3.49 0.63 -8.42
CA LEU A 141 2.74 -0.23 -7.52
C LEU A 141 1.80 0.64 -6.67
N ASN A 142 0.50 0.47 -6.85
CA ASN A 142 -0.50 1.12 -6.00
C ASN A 142 -1.02 0.13 -4.97
N VAL A 143 -0.76 0.39 -3.69
CA VAL A 143 -1.17 -0.50 -2.61
C VAL A 143 -2.64 -0.27 -2.25
N ALA A 144 -3.49 -1.11 -2.82
CA ALA A 144 -4.89 -1.25 -2.44
C ALA A 144 -5.02 -2.11 -1.16
N SER A 145 -5.84 -3.12 -1.17
CA SER A 145 -6.03 -4.13 -0.11
C SER A 145 -6.92 -5.24 -0.64
N SER A 146 -6.94 -6.39 0.01
CA SER A 146 -8.05 -7.35 -0.14
C SER A 146 -9.40 -6.70 0.19
N ALA A 147 -9.44 -5.71 1.11
CA ALA A 147 -10.62 -4.91 1.39
C ALA A 147 -11.08 -4.04 0.20
N GLY A 148 -10.21 -3.74 -0.76
CA GLY A 148 -10.55 -3.13 -2.05
C GLY A 148 -11.18 -4.11 -3.04
N ASN A 149 -11.12 -5.40 -2.78
CA ASN A 149 -11.78 -6.44 -3.54
C ASN A 149 -12.94 -7.06 -2.76
N TYR A 150 -12.79 -7.16 -1.44
CA TYR A 150 -13.73 -7.83 -0.57
C TYR A 150 -13.70 -7.21 0.85
N PRO A 151 -14.66 -6.34 1.19
CA PRO A 151 -14.66 -5.63 2.46
C PRO A 151 -15.15 -6.50 3.62
N ALA A 152 -14.64 -6.20 4.81
CA ALA A 152 -15.15 -6.73 6.07
C ALA A 152 -16.03 -5.68 6.78
N PRO A 153 -16.99 -6.09 7.64
CA PRO A 153 -17.68 -5.16 8.53
C PRO A 153 -16.72 -4.31 9.36
N SER A 154 -17.16 -3.17 9.82
CA SER A 154 -16.40 -2.21 10.63
C SER A 154 -15.27 -1.45 9.90
N MET A 155 -15.15 -1.58 8.58
CA MET A 155 -14.10 -0.92 7.79
C MET A 155 -14.65 -0.16 6.58
N ALA A 156 -15.83 0.48 6.70
CA ALA A 156 -16.54 1.07 5.57
C ALA A 156 -15.69 2.13 4.82
N ALA A 157 -15.16 3.13 5.52
CA ALA A 157 -14.35 4.19 4.91
C ALA A 157 -13.04 3.65 4.32
N TYR A 158 -12.36 2.75 5.04
CA TYR A 158 -11.15 2.09 4.56
C TYR A 158 -11.41 1.28 3.29
N ALA A 159 -12.44 0.44 3.31
CA ALA A 159 -12.82 -0.34 2.13
C ALA A 159 -13.13 0.56 0.93
N ALA A 160 -13.94 1.63 1.13
CA ALA A 160 -14.26 2.60 0.08
C ALA A 160 -12.98 3.19 -0.54
N SER A 161 -12.01 3.64 0.29
CA SER A 161 -10.75 4.19 -0.19
C SER A 161 -9.93 3.17 -1.00
N LYS A 162 -9.89 1.91 -0.56
CA LYS A 162 -9.11 0.85 -1.24
C LYS A 162 -9.79 0.32 -2.51
N TYR A 163 -11.12 0.34 -2.59
CA TYR A 163 -11.85 0.14 -3.86
C TYR A 163 -11.55 1.25 -4.86
N ALA A 164 -11.52 2.51 -4.39
CA ALA A 164 -11.18 3.65 -5.24
C ALA A 164 -9.76 3.54 -5.81
N VAL A 165 -8.77 3.15 -5.01
CA VAL A 165 -7.40 2.87 -5.49
C VAL A 165 -7.38 1.76 -6.55
N ALA A 166 -8.13 0.68 -6.33
CA ALA A 166 -8.19 -0.41 -7.29
C ALA A 166 -8.81 0.05 -8.63
N GLY A 167 -9.95 0.78 -8.58
CA GLY A 167 -10.61 1.32 -9.78
C GLY A 167 -9.73 2.34 -10.51
N PHE A 168 -9.11 3.27 -9.78
CA PHE A 168 -8.14 4.23 -10.34
C PHE A 168 -6.98 3.51 -11.05
N SER A 169 -6.42 2.49 -10.42
CA SER A 169 -5.31 1.73 -11.00
C SER A 169 -5.69 1.00 -12.28
N GLU A 170 -6.92 0.46 -12.38
CA GLU A 170 -7.41 -0.18 -13.61
C GLU A 170 -7.55 0.82 -14.77
N VAL A 171 -8.11 2.01 -14.51
CA VAL A 171 -8.21 3.07 -15.53
C VAL A 171 -6.83 3.52 -15.98
N LEU A 172 -5.94 3.82 -15.01
CA LEU A 172 -4.59 4.29 -15.31
C LEU A 172 -3.77 3.28 -16.11
N LYS A 173 -3.96 1.98 -15.88
CA LYS A 173 -3.36 0.90 -16.66
C LYS A 173 -3.77 0.96 -18.14
N MET A 174 -5.04 1.24 -18.42
CA MET A 174 -5.55 1.38 -19.79
C MET A 174 -5.01 2.64 -20.47
N GLU A 175 -4.99 3.77 -19.74
CA GLU A 175 -4.47 5.04 -20.27
C GLU A 175 -2.99 4.99 -20.59
N LEU A 176 -2.20 4.20 -19.85
CA LEU A 176 -0.77 4.04 -20.04
C LEU A 176 -0.37 2.89 -20.98
N ALA A 177 -1.33 2.20 -21.61
CA ALA A 177 -1.10 1.00 -22.41
C ALA A 177 -0.08 1.20 -23.58
N GLN A 178 0.02 2.43 -24.09
CA GLN A 178 0.96 2.79 -25.17
C GLN A 178 2.31 3.31 -24.64
N THR A 179 2.54 3.28 -23.32
CA THR A 179 3.79 3.71 -22.69
C THR A 179 4.61 2.51 -22.19
N GLN A 180 5.83 2.78 -21.74
CA GLN A 180 6.65 1.76 -21.06
C GLN A 180 6.48 1.76 -19.52
N VAL A 181 5.44 2.39 -19.01
CA VAL A 181 5.10 2.41 -17.57
C VAL A 181 3.97 1.43 -17.31
N GLY A 182 4.26 0.35 -16.58
CA GLY A 182 3.26 -0.62 -16.15
C GLY A 182 2.69 -0.28 -14.78
N ILE A 183 1.42 -0.65 -14.54
CA ILE A 183 0.75 -0.48 -13.25
C ILE A 183 0.51 -1.84 -12.61
N THR A 184 0.83 -1.96 -11.33
CA THR A 184 0.49 -3.12 -10.49
C THR A 184 -0.45 -2.67 -9.37
N THR A 185 -1.62 -3.26 -9.28
CA THR A 185 -2.48 -3.12 -8.11
C THR A 185 -2.08 -4.16 -7.07
N VAL A 186 -1.53 -3.73 -5.93
CA VAL A 186 -1.16 -4.63 -4.83
C VAL A 186 -2.33 -4.78 -3.88
N CYS A 187 -2.74 -6.01 -3.61
CA CYS A 187 -3.90 -6.34 -2.78
C CYS A 187 -3.48 -7.23 -1.60
N PRO A 188 -2.90 -6.65 -0.52
CA PRO A 188 -2.55 -7.43 0.66
C PRO A 188 -3.79 -7.97 1.35
N GLY A 189 -3.73 -9.22 1.81
CA GLY A 189 -4.73 -9.86 2.65
C GLY A 189 -4.62 -9.44 4.12
N ILE A 190 -4.61 -10.42 5.01
CA ILE A 190 -4.41 -10.19 6.45
C ILE A 190 -2.91 -10.12 6.72
N ILE A 191 -2.42 -8.92 7.02
CA ILE A 191 -1.00 -8.67 7.30
C ILE A 191 -0.83 -8.20 8.74
N ASN A 192 0.09 -8.82 9.45
CA ASN A 192 0.40 -8.45 10.83
C ASN A 192 1.20 -7.15 10.87
N THR A 193 0.49 -6.02 10.92
CA THR A 193 1.06 -4.67 10.99
C THR A 193 0.31 -3.84 12.03
N ALA A 194 0.89 -2.74 12.46
CA ALA A 194 0.30 -1.80 13.40
C ALA A 194 -0.89 -0.99 12.83
N ILE A 195 -1.25 -1.16 11.56
CA ILE A 195 -2.26 -0.33 10.87
C ILE A 195 -3.65 -0.33 11.53
N VAL A 196 -3.99 -1.42 12.23
CA VAL A 196 -5.29 -1.56 12.94
C VAL A 196 -5.17 -1.41 14.46
N THR A 197 -3.99 -1.09 14.99
CA THR A 197 -3.71 -1.10 16.43
C THR A 197 -3.39 0.26 17.02
N THR A 198 -3.19 1.27 16.17
CA THR A 198 -2.97 2.65 16.64
C THR A 198 -4.30 3.30 16.99
N GLY A 199 -4.46 3.73 18.21
CA GLY A 199 -5.72 4.24 18.77
C GLY A 199 -6.43 5.35 17.97
N ALA A 200 -5.69 6.11 17.16
CA ALA A 200 -6.26 7.14 16.28
C ALA A 200 -7.09 6.58 15.10
N GLY A 201 -7.02 5.27 14.85
CA GLY A 201 -7.76 4.59 13.78
C GLY A 201 -8.89 3.69 14.27
N VAL A 202 -9.42 3.91 15.49
CA VAL A 202 -10.49 3.09 16.09
C VAL A 202 -11.59 3.99 16.63
N ALA A 203 -12.85 3.67 16.30
CA ALA A 203 -14.00 4.38 16.84
C ALA A 203 -14.09 4.22 18.37
N PRO A 204 -14.50 5.27 19.11
CA PRO A 204 -14.66 5.20 20.56
C PRO A 204 -15.64 4.12 21.03
N SER A 205 -16.58 3.73 20.16
CA SER A 205 -17.57 2.69 20.41
C SER A 205 -17.02 1.26 20.36
N VAL A 206 -15.77 1.07 19.88
CA VAL A 206 -15.15 -0.26 19.78
C VAL A 206 -14.44 -0.61 21.10
N PRO A 207 -14.90 -1.66 21.83
CA PRO A 207 -14.28 -2.05 23.10
C PRO A 207 -12.84 -2.53 22.93
N ALA A 208 -11.98 -2.26 23.93
CA ALA A 208 -10.59 -2.73 23.93
C ALA A 208 -10.48 -4.26 23.78
N SER A 209 -11.42 -5.02 24.35
CA SER A 209 -11.48 -6.49 24.18
C SER A 209 -11.68 -6.93 22.74
N GLN A 210 -12.42 -6.15 21.95
CA GLN A 210 -12.62 -6.42 20.52
C GLN A 210 -11.35 -6.13 19.73
N ILE A 211 -10.65 -5.05 20.07
CA ILE A 211 -9.33 -4.73 19.47
C ILE A 211 -8.33 -5.86 19.75
N ALA A 212 -8.26 -6.34 21.00
CA ALA A 212 -7.39 -7.45 21.38
C ALA A 212 -7.71 -8.75 20.61
N LYS A 213 -8.99 -9.09 20.43
CA LYS A 213 -9.41 -10.24 19.61
C LYS A 213 -8.99 -10.08 18.14
N LEU A 214 -9.10 -8.88 17.59
CA LEU A 214 -8.67 -8.61 16.22
C LEU A 214 -7.16 -8.76 16.09
N GLN A 215 -6.40 -8.19 17.01
CA GLN A 215 -4.93 -8.34 17.04
C GLN A 215 -4.52 -9.81 17.09
N ALA A 216 -5.12 -10.58 18.01
CA ALA A 216 -4.88 -12.03 18.10
C ALA A 216 -5.21 -12.76 16.77
N TYR A 217 -6.31 -12.36 16.10
CA TYR A 217 -6.69 -12.93 14.82
C TYR A 217 -5.67 -12.58 13.72
N TYR A 218 -5.15 -11.34 13.66
CA TYR A 218 -4.14 -10.93 12.71
C TYR A 218 -2.80 -11.65 12.94
N VAL A 219 -2.42 -11.85 14.20
CA VAL A 219 -1.22 -12.64 14.56
C VAL A 219 -1.39 -14.11 14.14
N ALA A 220 -2.55 -14.71 14.42
CA ALA A 220 -2.78 -16.15 14.18
C ALA A 220 -3.03 -16.50 12.69
N LYS A 221 -3.60 -15.58 11.90
CA LYS A 221 -4.06 -15.84 10.53
C LYS A 221 -3.37 -14.99 9.46
N GLY A 222 -2.67 -13.94 9.87
CA GLY A 222 -1.94 -13.06 8.97
C GLY A 222 -0.56 -13.58 8.60
N CYS A 223 0.02 -12.97 7.60
CA CYS A 223 1.45 -13.11 7.31
C CYS A 223 2.22 -11.86 7.70
N THR A 224 3.53 -11.93 7.66
CA THR A 224 4.40 -10.79 7.95
C THR A 224 4.50 -9.83 6.75
N PRO A 225 4.87 -8.55 6.96
CA PRO A 225 5.08 -7.59 5.89
C PRO A 225 6.12 -8.04 4.84
N GLU A 226 7.10 -8.84 5.23
CA GLU A 226 8.17 -9.35 4.35
C GLU A 226 7.61 -10.24 3.24
N VAL A 227 6.54 -10.99 3.50
CA VAL A 227 5.85 -11.79 2.47
C VAL A 227 5.28 -10.87 1.39
N VAL A 228 4.64 -9.77 1.79
CA VAL A 228 4.09 -8.77 0.85
C VAL A 228 5.21 -8.12 0.05
N ALA A 229 6.31 -7.75 0.72
CA ALA A 229 7.47 -7.13 0.10
C ALA A 229 8.11 -8.04 -0.97
N ALA A 230 8.29 -9.33 -0.66
CA ALA A 230 8.81 -10.31 -1.61
C ALA A 230 7.89 -10.49 -2.83
N ASP A 231 6.57 -10.49 -2.61
CA ASP A 231 5.59 -10.56 -3.70
C ASP A 231 5.60 -9.28 -4.55
N MET A 232 5.79 -8.08 -3.96
CA MET A 232 5.97 -6.83 -4.70
C MET A 232 7.21 -6.87 -5.60
N VAL A 233 8.36 -7.33 -5.09
CA VAL A 233 9.58 -7.54 -5.88
C VAL A 233 9.28 -8.46 -7.07
N ARG A 234 8.68 -9.61 -6.81
CA ARG A 234 8.29 -10.57 -7.86
C ARG A 234 7.33 -9.97 -8.88
N ALA A 235 6.36 -9.15 -8.43
CA ALA A 235 5.41 -8.48 -9.30
C ALA A 235 6.09 -7.49 -10.25
N VAL A 236 7.09 -6.74 -9.78
CA VAL A 236 7.91 -5.85 -10.61
C VAL A 236 8.73 -6.65 -11.63
N GLN A 237 9.44 -7.68 -11.17
CA GLN A 237 10.29 -8.52 -12.02
C GLN A 237 9.50 -9.22 -13.13
N LYS A 238 8.29 -9.70 -12.83
CA LYS A 238 7.42 -10.43 -13.77
C LYS A 238 6.43 -9.53 -14.52
N GLY A 239 6.35 -8.24 -14.19
CA GLY A 239 5.41 -7.32 -14.82
C GLY A 239 3.93 -7.63 -14.54
N GLN A 240 3.60 -8.09 -13.35
CA GLN A 240 2.24 -8.47 -12.98
C GLN A 240 1.33 -7.25 -12.83
N ASP A 241 0.12 -7.33 -13.38
CA ASP A 241 -0.87 -6.25 -13.29
C ASP A 241 -1.63 -6.23 -11.97
N ILE A 242 -1.71 -7.39 -11.30
CA ILE A 242 -2.28 -7.53 -9.96
C ILE A 242 -1.37 -8.41 -9.11
N CYS A 243 -1.13 -7.97 -7.89
CA CYS A 243 -0.35 -8.71 -6.88
C CYS A 243 -1.28 -9.03 -5.71
N LEU A 244 -1.83 -10.25 -5.73
CA LEU A 244 -2.63 -10.80 -4.62
C LEU A 244 -1.66 -11.46 -3.63
N THR A 245 -1.55 -10.93 -2.42
CA THR A 245 -0.53 -11.35 -1.47
C THR A 245 -1.08 -11.59 -0.07
N GLY A 246 -0.51 -12.54 0.63
CA GLY A 246 -0.93 -12.96 1.96
C GLY A 246 -2.12 -13.93 1.97
N PRO A 247 -2.42 -14.51 3.15
CA PRO A 247 -3.43 -15.55 3.32
C PRO A 247 -4.82 -15.13 2.84
N GLY A 248 -5.46 -15.98 2.07
CA GLY A 248 -6.84 -15.81 1.62
C GLY A 248 -7.05 -14.82 0.47
N ALA A 249 -6.08 -13.96 0.14
CA ALA A 249 -6.24 -12.91 -0.87
C ALA A 249 -6.67 -13.46 -2.25
N THR A 250 -5.95 -14.45 -2.75
CA THR A 250 -6.26 -15.09 -4.05
C THR A 250 -7.60 -15.81 -4.03
N LEU A 251 -7.87 -16.60 -2.98
CA LEU A 251 -9.11 -17.37 -2.86
C LEU A 251 -10.33 -16.43 -2.88
N VAL A 252 -10.33 -15.40 -2.04
CA VAL A 252 -11.44 -14.44 -1.91
C VAL A 252 -11.62 -13.64 -3.20
N TYR A 253 -10.53 -13.25 -3.87
CA TYR A 253 -10.57 -12.53 -5.15
C TYR A 253 -11.32 -13.31 -6.22
N HIS A 254 -11.08 -14.62 -6.33
CA HIS A 254 -11.77 -15.48 -7.31
C HIS A 254 -13.19 -15.86 -6.87
N LEU A 255 -13.39 -16.21 -5.59
CA LEU A 255 -14.71 -16.60 -5.07
C LEU A 255 -15.73 -15.46 -5.22
N LYS A 256 -15.35 -14.20 -5.02
CA LYS A 256 -16.23 -13.05 -5.23
C LYS A 256 -16.80 -13.00 -6.66
N ARG A 257 -16.01 -13.41 -7.66
CA ARG A 257 -16.43 -13.43 -9.06
C ARG A 257 -17.41 -14.55 -9.36
N LEU A 258 -17.39 -15.62 -8.56
CA LEU A 258 -18.31 -16.75 -8.69
C LEU A 258 -19.61 -16.51 -7.91
N SER A 259 -19.52 -16.03 -6.68
CA SER A 259 -20.69 -15.78 -5.84
C SER A 259 -20.44 -14.74 -4.74
N LEU A 260 -20.91 -13.53 -4.98
CA LEU A 260 -20.88 -12.46 -3.99
C LEU A 260 -21.68 -12.82 -2.72
N LYS A 261 -22.78 -13.58 -2.86
CA LYS A 261 -23.63 -14.02 -1.75
C LYS A 261 -22.87 -14.94 -0.78
N LEU A 262 -22.18 -15.96 -1.32
CA LEU A 262 -21.40 -16.90 -0.49
C LEU A 262 -20.29 -16.20 0.28
N VAL A 263 -19.55 -15.34 -0.42
CA VAL A 263 -18.46 -14.61 0.22
C VAL A 263 -18.99 -13.67 1.32
N ARG A 264 -20.12 -12.97 1.08
CA ARG A 264 -20.77 -12.13 2.09
C ARG A 264 -21.19 -12.94 3.32
N MET A 265 -21.82 -14.10 3.14
CA MET A 265 -22.22 -14.98 4.24
C MET A 265 -21.01 -15.44 5.07
N ALA A 266 -19.93 -15.88 4.43
CA ALA A 266 -18.72 -16.32 5.10
C ALA A 266 -18.06 -15.18 5.92
N THR A 267 -18.06 -13.95 5.39
CA THR A 267 -17.50 -12.79 6.13
C THR A 267 -18.36 -12.40 7.32
N ILE A 268 -19.69 -12.37 7.15
CA ILE A 268 -20.58 -12.08 8.27
C ILE A 268 -20.38 -13.12 9.37
N ALA A 269 -20.32 -14.42 9.02
CA ALA A 269 -20.08 -15.49 10.00
C ALA A 269 -18.73 -15.33 10.72
N THR A 270 -17.69 -14.96 9.98
CA THR A 270 -16.37 -14.67 10.57
C THR A 270 -16.42 -13.47 11.49
N ALA A 271 -17.04 -12.35 11.05
CA ALA A 271 -17.18 -11.14 11.84
C ALA A 271 -17.91 -11.39 13.16
N LYS A 272 -19.00 -12.16 13.16
CA LYS A 272 -19.72 -12.59 14.37
C LYS A 272 -18.82 -13.41 15.31
N ARG A 273 -18.07 -14.37 14.76
CA ARG A 273 -17.17 -15.23 15.55
C ARG A 273 -16.05 -14.44 16.28
N ILE A 274 -15.53 -13.39 15.65
CA ILE A 274 -14.48 -12.54 16.24
C ILE A 274 -15.05 -11.32 16.98
N GLY A 275 -16.37 -11.18 17.06
CA GLY A 275 -17.06 -10.15 17.87
C GLY A 275 -17.16 -8.79 17.19
N TYR A 276 -17.21 -8.73 15.85
CA TYR A 276 -17.42 -7.50 15.07
C TYR A 276 -18.87 -7.18 14.73
N LEU A 277 -19.75 -8.13 14.85
CA LEU A 277 -21.20 -8.04 14.65
C LEU A 277 -21.92 -8.82 15.76
#